data_07a8b5e5913d336af6cca75d62764d2c
#
_entry.id   07a8b5e5913d336af6cca75d62764d2c
#
_cell.length_a   1.000
_cell.length_b   1.000
_cell.length_c   1.000
_cell.angle_alpha   90.00
_cell.angle_beta   90.00
_cell.angle_gamma   90.00
#
_symmetry.space_group_name_H-M   'P 1'
#
loop_
_entity.id
_entity.type
_entity.pdbx_description
1 polymer ?
#
loop_
_entity_poly.entity_id
_entity_poly.type
_entity_poly.pdbx_seq_one_letter_code
_entity_poly.pdbx_strand_id
1 'polypeptide(L)'
;LSIGNRGWIQIANFLIFGFLFFVFSLGLLQEFQKRRLSSTGPILFLILASCYFFSGPFVTDSGTIFTQQKSVHGIIHGVLGAIVFLLMTVSCWTFLKLFKKEKEFKSLKNVTFLFAIILTLSLIAFTYVTKVPTSQNIFQNLNGLFQRLALIPFMVWLFYFAFSIRNV
;
A
#
# COMPACT_ATOMS: atom_id res chain seq x y z
N LEU A 1 8.80 8.03 11.48
CA LEU A 1 10.04 7.46 10.93
C LEU A 1 10.76 8.44 10.01
N SER A 2 10.06 9.32 9.31
CA SER A 2 10.67 10.33 8.43
C SER A 2 11.17 11.59 9.15
N ILE A 3 11.12 11.62 10.49
CA ILE A 3 11.50 12.75 11.34
C ILE A 3 12.79 12.42 12.10
N GLY A 4 13.65 13.42 12.33
CA GLY A 4 14.92 13.28 13.03
C GLY A 4 16.11 12.98 12.11
N ASN A 5 17.31 12.83 12.70
CA ASN A 5 18.59 12.73 11.99
C ASN A 5 18.67 11.57 10.97
N ARG A 6 17.84 10.55 11.09
CA ARG A 6 17.77 9.38 10.19
C ARG A 6 16.54 9.38 9.29
N GLY A 7 15.74 10.45 9.28
CA GLY A 7 14.52 10.58 8.48
C GLY A 7 14.76 10.40 6.97
N TRP A 8 15.95 10.80 6.48
CA TRP A 8 16.35 10.64 5.09
C TRP A 8 16.32 9.18 4.60
N ILE A 9 16.60 8.21 5.50
CA ILE A 9 16.54 6.76 5.15
C ILE A 9 15.11 6.38 4.73
N GLN A 10 14.12 6.87 5.46
CA GLN A 10 12.72 6.60 5.14
C GLN A 10 12.28 7.31 3.85
N ILE A 11 12.76 8.54 3.63
CA ILE A 11 12.52 9.28 2.39
C ILE A 11 13.11 8.51 1.19
N ALA A 12 14.36 8.09 1.29
CA ALA A 12 15.02 7.27 0.27
C ALA A 12 14.26 5.96 0.00
N ASN A 13 13.80 5.30 1.07
CA ASN A 13 13.00 4.08 0.94
C ASN A 13 11.69 4.31 0.16
N PHE A 14 10.96 5.39 0.42
CA PHE A 14 9.77 5.75 -0.35
C PHE A 14 10.07 6.01 -1.82
N LEU A 15 11.14 6.75 -2.11
CA LEU A 15 11.53 7.07 -3.49
C LEU A 15 11.97 5.82 -4.24
N ILE A 16 12.87 5.01 -3.67
CA ILE A 16 13.39 3.80 -4.32
C ILE A 16 12.26 2.77 -4.51
N PHE A 17 11.52 2.48 -3.45
CA PHE A 17 10.42 1.51 -3.55
C PHE A 17 9.34 2.00 -4.52
N GLY A 18 8.92 3.26 -4.41
CA GLY A 18 7.91 3.84 -5.30
C GLY A 18 8.33 3.79 -6.77
N PHE A 19 9.59 4.13 -7.08
CA PHE A 19 10.13 4.06 -8.43
C PHE A 19 10.18 2.61 -8.96
N LEU A 20 10.74 1.68 -8.21
CA LEU A 20 10.82 0.27 -8.62
C LEU A 20 9.43 -0.35 -8.82
N PHE A 21 8.50 -0.02 -7.92
CA PHE A 21 7.13 -0.49 -8.04
C PHE A 21 6.40 0.13 -9.25
N PHE A 22 6.70 1.38 -9.57
CA PHE A 22 6.16 2.04 -10.77
C PHE A 22 6.64 1.35 -12.04
N VAL A 23 7.95 1.06 -12.16
CA VAL A 23 8.52 0.34 -13.31
C VAL A 23 7.92 -1.06 -13.43
N PHE A 24 7.81 -1.79 -12.33
CA PHE A 24 7.15 -3.10 -12.29
C PHE A 24 5.69 -3.01 -12.77
N SER A 25 4.96 -1.99 -12.32
CA SER A 25 3.55 -1.80 -12.69
C SER A 25 3.37 -1.45 -14.17
N LEU A 26 4.30 -0.70 -14.76
CA LEU A 26 4.33 -0.44 -16.21
C LEU A 26 4.55 -1.72 -17.01
N GLY A 27 5.53 -2.53 -16.64
CA GLY A 27 5.78 -3.81 -17.28
C GLY A 27 4.56 -4.75 -17.19
N LEU A 28 3.94 -4.80 -16.01
CA LEU A 28 2.72 -5.56 -15.80
C LEU A 28 1.56 -5.07 -16.66
N LEU A 29 1.39 -3.75 -16.79
CA LEU A 29 0.36 -3.16 -17.65
C LEU A 29 0.55 -3.55 -19.11
N GLN A 30 1.78 -3.45 -19.63
CA GLN A 30 2.12 -3.81 -21.00
C GLN A 30 1.84 -5.30 -21.26
N GLU A 31 2.23 -6.18 -20.34
CA GLU A 31 2.00 -7.61 -20.48
C GLU A 31 0.50 -7.94 -20.45
N PHE A 32 -0.27 -7.29 -19.56
CA PHE A 32 -1.72 -7.51 -19.48
C PHE A 32 -2.44 -7.03 -20.75
N GLN A 33 -2.03 -5.88 -21.31
CA GLN A 33 -2.56 -5.38 -22.58
C GLN A 33 -2.26 -6.33 -23.73
N LYS A 34 -1.02 -6.84 -23.83
CA LYS A 34 -0.60 -7.82 -24.84
C LYS A 34 -1.44 -9.10 -24.77
N ARG A 35 -1.74 -9.59 -23.56
CA ARG A 35 -2.59 -10.77 -23.31
C ARG A 35 -4.10 -10.46 -23.34
N ARG A 36 -4.51 -9.25 -23.60
CA ARG A 36 -5.91 -8.78 -23.58
C ARG A 36 -6.60 -9.02 -22.23
N LEU A 37 -5.83 -8.98 -21.14
CA LEU A 37 -6.33 -9.05 -19.77
C LEU A 37 -6.80 -7.69 -19.27
N SER A 38 -7.56 -7.68 -18.16
CA SER A 38 -8.02 -6.44 -17.55
C SER A 38 -6.84 -5.59 -17.03
N SER A 39 -6.73 -4.36 -17.51
CA SER A 39 -5.70 -3.40 -17.09
C SER A 39 -5.98 -2.72 -15.75
N THR A 40 -7.14 -2.96 -15.12
CA THR A 40 -7.56 -2.27 -13.88
C THR A 40 -6.56 -2.50 -12.75
N GLY A 41 -6.11 -3.75 -12.53
CA GLY A 41 -5.14 -4.07 -11.48
C GLY A 41 -3.79 -3.35 -11.66
N PRO A 42 -3.14 -3.46 -12.84
CA PRO A 42 -1.91 -2.73 -13.13
C PRO A 42 -2.04 -1.20 -13.01
N ILE A 43 -3.17 -0.61 -13.42
CA ILE A 43 -3.41 0.84 -13.27
C ILE A 43 -3.51 1.22 -11.79
N LEU A 44 -4.19 0.44 -10.96
CA LEU A 44 -4.21 0.65 -9.51
C LEU A 44 -2.80 0.60 -8.90
N PHE A 45 -1.96 -0.31 -9.39
CA PHE A 45 -0.56 -0.39 -8.96
C PHE A 45 0.25 0.83 -9.38
N LEU A 46 0.04 1.38 -10.58
CA LEU A 46 0.68 2.63 -11.01
C LEU A 46 0.32 3.81 -10.09
N ILE A 47 -0.97 3.95 -9.75
CA ILE A 47 -1.42 5.00 -8.84
C ILE A 47 -0.80 4.79 -7.45
N LEU A 48 -0.83 3.55 -6.95
CA LEU A 48 -0.26 3.18 -5.66
C LEU A 48 1.25 3.46 -5.60
N ALA A 49 2.00 3.09 -6.62
CA ALA A 49 3.43 3.34 -6.74
C ALA A 49 3.76 4.84 -6.77
N SER A 50 2.96 5.64 -7.50
CA SER A 50 3.07 7.09 -7.52
C SER A 50 2.83 7.70 -6.14
N CYS A 51 1.80 7.25 -5.42
CA CYS A 51 1.53 7.71 -4.06
C CYS A 51 2.67 7.36 -3.09
N TYR A 52 3.28 6.17 -3.23
CA TYR A 52 4.48 5.81 -2.47
C TYR A 52 5.64 6.74 -2.76
N PHE A 53 5.94 6.98 -4.04
CA PHE A 53 7.03 7.85 -4.47
C PHE A 53 6.88 9.26 -3.90
N PHE A 54 5.70 9.85 -4.07
CA PHE A 54 5.42 11.21 -3.59
C PHE A 54 5.30 11.31 -2.06
N SER A 55 5.09 10.21 -1.34
CA SER A 55 5.16 10.20 0.12
C SER A 55 6.59 10.44 0.66
N GLY A 56 7.62 10.31 -0.16
CA GLY A 56 9.00 10.61 0.22
C GLY A 56 9.24 12.10 0.48
N PRO A 57 9.03 12.99 -0.51
CA PRO A 57 9.24 14.44 -0.35
C PRO A 57 8.30 15.10 0.67
N PHE A 58 7.09 14.58 0.84
CA PHE A 58 6.11 15.10 1.79
C PHE A 58 6.22 14.37 3.12
N VAL A 59 7.00 14.93 4.05
CA VAL A 59 7.23 14.34 5.37
C VAL A 59 6.03 14.58 6.29
N THR A 60 5.71 13.59 7.14
CA THR A 60 4.66 13.73 8.16
C THR A 60 5.07 14.72 9.25
N ASP A 61 4.08 15.40 9.85
CA ASP A 61 4.31 16.27 11.01
C ASP A 61 4.72 15.46 12.26
N SER A 62 5.50 16.11 13.15
CA SER A 62 5.79 15.58 14.48
C SER A 62 4.59 15.82 15.40
N GLY A 63 4.17 14.81 16.16
CA GLY A 63 3.09 14.93 17.14
C GLY A 63 1.84 14.11 16.84
N THR A 64 0.84 14.23 17.71
CA THR A 64 -0.43 13.53 17.56
C THR A 64 -1.36 14.27 16.60
N ILE A 65 -2.20 13.52 15.88
CA ILE A 65 -3.10 14.03 14.83
C ILE A 65 -4.06 15.13 15.33
N PHE A 66 -4.28 15.22 16.65
CA PHE A 66 -5.27 16.11 17.25
C PHE A 66 -4.68 17.36 17.90
N THR A 67 -3.37 17.45 18.13
CA THR A 67 -2.78 18.46 19.03
C THR A 67 -1.95 19.52 18.31
N GLN A 68 -1.70 19.40 17.01
CA GLN A 68 -0.86 20.37 16.28
C GLN A 68 -1.53 20.88 15.00
N GLN A 69 -1.24 22.15 14.68
CA GLN A 69 -1.56 22.72 13.38
C GLN A 69 -0.81 21.94 12.29
N LYS A 70 -1.55 21.32 11.37
CA LYS A 70 -0.95 20.50 10.33
C LYS A 70 -0.26 21.36 9.29
N SER A 71 0.97 21.01 8.96
CA SER A 71 1.67 21.60 7.81
C SER A 71 1.05 21.11 6.49
N VAL A 72 1.27 21.85 5.41
CA VAL A 72 0.89 21.43 4.07
C VAL A 72 1.51 20.09 3.71
N HIS A 73 2.79 19.86 4.07
CA HIS A 73 3.49 18.59 3.87
C HIS A 73 2.82 17.44 4.62
N GLY A 74 2.48 17.64 5.89
CA GLY A 74 1.79 16.63 6.69
C GLY A 74 0.38 16.29 6.18
N ILE A 75 -0.35 17.28 5.65
CA ILE A 75 -1.67 17.07 5.03
C ILE A 75 -1.50 16.20 3.77
N ILE A 76 -0.59 16.58 2.86
CA ILE A 76 -0.33 15.83 1.63
C ILE A 76 0.11 14.39 1.97
N HIS A 77 1.06 14.21 2.89
CA HIS A 77 1.49 12.88 3.33
C HIS A 77 0.32 12.05 3.86
N GLY A 78 -0.55 12.66 4.67
CA GLY A 78 -1.73 11.99 5.21
C GLY A 78 -2.72 11.55 4.13
N VAL A 79 -2.96 12.37 3.11
CA VAL A 79 -3.81 12.03 1.96
C VAL A 79 -3.20 10.91 1.13
N LEU A 80 -1.91 11.04 0.77
CA LEU A 80 -1.19 10.01 0.03
C LEU A 80 -1.19 8.67 0.79
N GLY A 81 -0.93 8.71 2.11
CA GLY A 81 -0.98 7.54 2.96
C GLY A 81 -2.37 6.87 2.99
N ALA A 82 -3.44 7.65 3.10
CA ALA A 82 -4.80 7.11 3.06
C ALA A 82 -5.10 6.42 1.72
N ILE A 83 -4.69 7.03 0.60
CA ILE A 83 -4.82 6.44 -0.74
C ILE A 83 -4.02 5.14 -0.83
N VAL A 84 -2.77 5.12 -0.33
CA VAL A 84 -1.91 3.92 -0.32
C VAL A 84 -2.60 2.77 0.40
N PHE A 85 -3.07 2.95 1.64
CA PHE A 85 -3.70 1.88 2.41
C PHE A 85 -5.00 1.38 1.78
N LEU A 86 -5.80 2.29 1.22
CA LEU A 86 -7.01 1.91 0.49
C LEU A 86 -6.66 1.11 -0.76
N LEU A 87 -5.74 1.59 -1.59
CA LEU A 87 -5.40 0.96 -2.86
C LEU A 87 -4.68 -0.38 -2.69
N MET A 88 -3.90 -0.60 -1.62
CA MET A 88 -3.34 -1.92 -1.31
C MET A 88 -4.46 -2.97 -1.18
N THR A 89 -5.50 -2.65 -0.41
CA THR A 89 -6.65 -3.55 -0.22
C THR A 89 -7.45 -3.73 -1.51
N VAL A 90 -7.80 -2.63 -2.18
CA VAL A 90 -8.58 -2.64 -3.43
C VAL A 90 -7.86 -3.41 -4.53
N SER A 91 -6.53 -3.28 -4.63
CA SER A 91 -5.73 -4.01 -5.62
C SER A 91 -5.81 -5.52 -5.43
N CYS A 92 -5.68 -6.02 -4.19
CA CYS A 92 -5.83 -7.45 -3.91
C CYS A 92 -7.20 -7.98 -4.32
N TRP A 93 -8.28 -7.26 -4.01
CA TRP A 93 -9.63 -7.66 -4.44
C TRP A 93 -9.81 -7.60 -5.95
N THR A 94 -9.18 -6.63 -6.63
CA THR A 94 -9.21 -6.49 -8.08
C THR A 94 -8.50 -7.64 -8.77
N PHE A 95 -7.27 -7.98 -8.33
CA PHE A 95 -6.55 -9.13 -8.85
C PHE A 95 -7.24 -10.45 -8.53
N LEU A 96 -7.86 -10.58 -7.35
CA LEU A 96 -8.64 -11.76 -7.02
C LEU A 96 -9.81 -12.00 -8.00
N LYS A 97 -10.50 -10.93 -8.43
CA LYS A 97 -11.56 -11.04 -9.46
C LYS A 97 -10.99 -11.57 -10.78
N LEU A 98 -9.83 -11.06 -11.19
CA LEU A 98 -9.14 -11.55 -12.38
C LEU A 98 -8.75 -13.03 -12.24
N PHE A 99 -8.12 -13.42 -11.11
CA PHE A 99 -7.65 -14.80 -10.89
C PHE A 99 -8.79 -15.82 -10.73
N LYS A 100 -9.99 -15.37 -10.41
CA LYS A 100 -11.19 -16.22 -10.45
C LYS A 100 -11.66 -16.46 -11.88
N LYS A 101 -11.45 -15.51 -12.79
CA LYS A 101 -11.90 -15.57 -14.17
C LYS A 101 -10.92 -16.32 -15.07
N GLU A 102 -9.64 -16.04 -14.93
CA GLU A 102 -8.58 -16.54 -15.82
C GLU A 102 -7.95 -17.82 -15.25
N LYS A 103 -8.02 -18.93 -16.02
CA LYS A 103 -7.56 -20.26 -15.58
C LYS A 103 -6.07 -20.32 -15.30
N GLU A 104 -5.26 -19.56 -16.04
CA GLU A 104 -3.80 -19.52 -15.90
C GLU A 104 -3.34 -19.00 -14.53
N PHE A 105 -4.15 -18.13 -13.88
CA PHE A 105 -3.85 -17.57 -12.55
C PHE A 105 -4.52 -18.31 -11.39
N LYS A 106 -5.06 -19.52 -11.62
CA LYS A 106 -5.82 -20.27 -10.61
C LYS A 106 -5.01 -20.55 -9.33
N SER A 107 -3.69 -20.75 -9.44
CA SER A 107 -2.78 -20.97 -8.32
C SER A 107 -2.69 -19.76 -7.37
N LEU A 108 -2.82 -18.55 -7.91
CA LEU A 108 -2.76 -17.29 -7.15
C LEU A 108 -4.04 -16.97 -6.37
N LYS A 109 -5.17 -17.58 -6.74
CA LYS A 109 -6.49 -17.24 -6.23
C LYS A 109 -6.60 -17.34 -4.70
N ASN A 110 -6.23 -18.48 -4.12
CA ASN A 110 -6.44 -18.73 -2.69
C ASN A 110 -5.51 -17.88 -1.82
N VAL A 111 -4.26 -17.72 -2.24
CA VAL A 111 -3.29 -16.87 -1.56
C VAL A 111 -3.74 -15.40 -1.61
N THR A 112 -4.15 -14.91 -2.78
CA THR A 112 -4.66 -13.54 -2.93
C THR A 112 -5.92 -13.30 -2.12
N PHE A 113 -6.84 -14.29 -2.02
CA PHE A 113 -8.01 -14.19 -1.17
C PHE A 113 -7.66 -14.04 0.30
N LEU A 114 -6.72 -14.85 0.80
CA LEU A 114 -6.22 -14.76 2.18
C LEU A 114 -5.65 -13.36 2.48
N PHE A 115 -4.76 -12.86 1.60
CA PHE A 115 -4.16 -11.55 1.78
C PHE A 115 -5.18 -10.40 1.62
N ALA A 116 -6.18 -10.53 0.75
CA ALA A 116 -7.25 -9.55 0.64
C ALA A 116 -8.05 -9.41 1.94
N ILE A 117 -8.32 -10.53 2.64
CA ILE A 117 -8.96 -10.50 3.97
C ILE A 117 -8.04 -9.88 5.01
N ILE A 118 -6.77 -10.32 5.08
CA ILE A 118 -5.79 -9.78 6.04
C ILE A 118 -5.66 -8.26 5.87
N LEU A 119 -5.53 -7.78 4.63
CA LEU A 119 -5.40 -6.35 4.35
C LEU A 119 -6.67 -5.57 4.69
N THR A 120 -7.85 -6.14 4.45
CA THR A 120 -9.12 -5.51 4.83
C THR A 120 -9.22 -5.35 6.35
N LEU A 121 -8.91 -6.39 7.11
CA LEU A 121 -8.92 -6.34 8.57
C LEU A 121 -7.86 -5.37 9.11
N SER A 122 -6.66 -5.40 8.52
CA SER A 122 -5.57 -4.47 8.90
C SER A 122 -5.93 -3.01 8.60
N LEU A 123 -6.60 -2.72 7.49
CA LEU A 123 -7.08 -1.38 7.14
C LEU A 123 -8.13 -0.89 8.15
N ILE A 124 -9.08 -1.75 8.52
CA ILE A 124 -10.10 -1.44 9.53
C ILE A 124 -9.43 -1.16 10.87
N ALA A 125 -8.52 -2.03 11.33
CA ALA A 125 -7.80 -1.86 12.59
C ALA A 125 -6.96 -0.58 12.60
N PHE A 126 -6.20 -0.32 11.54
CA PHE A 126 -5.39 0.90 11.40
C PHE A 126 -6.27 2.17 11.40
N THR A 127 -7.39 2.15 10.67
CA THR A 127 -8.33 3.28 10.65
C THR A 127 -8.94 3.51 12.02
N TYR A 128 -9.35 2.46 12.72
CA TYR A 128 -9.88 2.54 14.09
C TYR A 128 -8.86 3.20 15.03
N VAL A 129 -7.63 2.68 15.05
CA VAL A 129 -6.58 3.19 15.95
C VAL A 129 -6.19 4.63 15.64
N THR A 130 -6.20 5.03 14.37
CA THR A 130 -5.72 6.38 13.95
C THR A 130 -6.81 7.44 13.91
N LYS A 131 -8.09 7.07 13.83
CA LYS A 131 -9.19 8.03 13.62
C LYS A 131 -10.17 8.12 14.78
N VAL A 132 -10.26 7.10 15.64
CA VAL A 132 -11.17 7.12 16.79
C VAL A 132 -10.46 7.69 18.00
N PRO A 133 -10.93 8.82 18.60
CA PRO A 133 -10.24 9.49 19.71
C PRO A 133 -10.02 8.60 20.94
N THR A 134 -10.99 7.76 21.29
CA THR A 134 -10.89 6.85 22.44
C THR A 134 -9.78 5.80 22.27
N SER A 135 -9.63 5.26 21.04
CA SER A 135 -8.58 4.28 20.76
C SER A 135 -7.19 4.91 20.72
N GLN A 136 -7.08 6.18 20.39
CA GLN A 136 -5.79 6.88 20.42
C GLN A 136 -5.22 7.02 21.82
N ASN A 137 -6.04 7.20 22.83
CA ASN A 137 -5.59 7.22 24.22
C ASN A 137 -5.03 5.86 24.67
N ILE A 138 -5.57 4.76 24.13
CA ILE A 138 -5.16 3.39 24.51
C ILE A 138 -3.94 2.93 23.68
N PHE A 139 -3.92 3.25 22.37
CA PHE A 139 -2.95 2.72 21.40
C PHE A 139 -1.97 3.75 20.87
N GLN A 140 -1.84 4.90 21.53
CA GLN A 140 -1.03 6.05 21.07
C GLN A 140 0.39 5.66 20.61
N ASN A 141 1.03 4.75 21.32
CA ASN A 141 2.40 4.31 21.03
C ASN A 141 2.47 3.18 19.98
N LEU A 142 1.32 2.63 19.56
CA LEU A 142 1.24 1.46 18.67
C LEU A 142 0.86 1.81 17.23
N ASN A 143 0.67 3.09 16.90
CA ASN A 143 0.32 3.52 15.54
C ASN A 143 1.26 2.96 14.47
N GLY A 144 2.57 2.96 14.75
CA GLY A 144 3.56 2.40 13.84
C GLY A 144 3.48 0.87 13.69
N LEU A 145 3.00 0.16 14.71
CA LEU A 145 2.76 -1.28 14.65
C LEU A 145 1.57 -1.58 13.72
N PHE A 146 0.43 -0.92 13.92
CA PHE A 146 -0.75 -1.10 13.08
C PHE A 146 -0.49 -0.74 11.61
N GLN A 147 0.31 0.30 11.37
CA GLN A 147 0.76 0.64 10.03
C GLN A 147 1.55 -0.51 9.38
N ARG A 148 2.49 -1.13 10.11
CA ARG A 148 3.28 -2.26 9.61
C ARG A 148 2.44 -3.52 9.40
N LEU A 149 1.43 -3.76 10.24
CA LEU A 149 0.50 -4.88 10.09
C LEU A 149 -0.31 -4.81 8.78
N ALA A 150 -0.44 -3.64 8.18
CA ALA A 150 -1.02 -3.50 6.84
C ALA A 150 0.06 -3.56 5.74
N LEU A 151 1.21 -2.90 5.93
CA LEU A 151 2.26 -2.82 4.92
C LEU A 151 2.95 -4.16 4.66
N ILE A 152 3.34 -4.89 5.73
CA ILE A 152 4.10 -6.14 5.60
C ILE A 152 3.31 -7.21 4.83
N PRO A 153 2.03 -7.51 5.15
CA PRO A 153 1.25 -8.45 4.36
C PRO A 153 1.13 -8.06 2.88
N PHE A 154 0.96 -6.77 2.59
CA PHE A 154 0.93 -6.32 1.19
C PHE A 154 2.25 -6.58 0.46
N MET A 155 3.40 -6.29 1.10
CA MET A 155 4.72 -6.55 0.51
C MET A 155 4.96 -8.03 0.27
N VAL A 156 4.58 -8.89 1.23
CA VAL A 156 4.68 -10.35 1.11
C VAL A 156 3.80 -10.85 -0.05
N TRP A 157 2.56 -10.37 -0.14
CA TRP A 157 1.67 -10.71 -1.25
C TRP A 157 2.20 -10.21 -2.58
N LEU A 158 2.70 -8.97 -2.67
CA LEU A 158 3.27 -8.39 -3.89
C LEU A 158 4.49 -9.19 -4.37
N PHE A 159 5.36 -9.60 -3.44
CA PHE A 159 6.52 -10.46 -3.75
C PHE A 159 6.06 -11.81 -4.31
N TYR A 160 5.13 -12.47 -3.63
CA TYR A 160 4.57 -13.75 -4.08
C TYR A 160 3.90 -13.62 -5.45
N PHE A 161 3.11 -12.57 -5.66
CA PHE A 161 2.47 -12.27 -6.93
C PHE A 161 3.50 -12.05 -8.05
N ALA A 162 4.49 -11.18 -7.84
CA ALA A 162 5.53 -10.89 -8.83
C ALA A 162 6.35 -12.12 -9.21
N PHE A 163 6.68 -12.97 -8.21
CA PHE A 163 7.39 -14.22 -8.46
C PHE A 163 6.55 -15.23 -9.25
N SER A 164 5.29 -15.35 -8.91
CA SER A 164 4.39 -16.33 -9.53
C SER A 164 3.98 -15.94 -10.95
N ILE A 165 3.74 -14.65 -11.21
CA ILE A 165 3.31 -14.19 -12.55
C ILE A 165 4.40 -14.36 -13.62
N ARG A 166 5.66 -14.43 -13.22
CA ARG A 166 6.78 -14.72 -14.12
C ARG A 166 6.67 -16.10 -14.76
N ASN A 167 6.01 -17.03 -14.08
CA ASN A 167 5.92 -18.44 -14.50
C ASN A 167 4.57 -18.76 -15.19
N VAL A 168 3.75 -17.75 -15.44
CA VAL A 168 2.48 -17.83 -16.14
C VAL A 168 2.62 -17.18 -17.52
#